data_97ff396b137ffecc0c922bc326b5f894
#
_entry.id   97ff396b137ffecc0c922bc326b5f894
#
_cell.length_a   1.000
_cell.length_b   1.000
_cell.length_c   1.000
_cell.angle_alpha   90.00
_cell.angle_beta   90.00
_cell.angle_gamma   90.00
#
_symmetry.space_group_name_H-M   'P 1'
#
loop_
_entity.id
_entity.type
_entity.pdbx_description
1 polymer ?
#
loop_
_entity_poly.entity_id
_entity_poly.type
_entity_poly.pdbx_seq_one_letter_code
_entity_poly.pdbx_strand_id
1 'polypeptide(L)'
;DGGVAAAVPFLFLNEAGAYIDTVLDTLKNDKPDAIVHDFAGIAGTIAADSLKVPNVMLYTSYPSNASYSVAAGFENVPADHPLRQAAAQLAQSYAEKYGCRLMTVKEIFDGHGDFNLVMMQKKLVPNYETFDDSFVFTGVQIGKRTAFGSWKAPDNGKPLLYSSLGTAFNNWPEYYPILFDAVRDLDINVFAALGSIDPASLKDIPANVEVGQMVPQLDILSQ
;
A
#
# COMPACT_ATOMS: atom_id res chain seq x y z
N ASP A 1 -21.15 10.94 4.21
CA ASP A 1 -21.05 9.67 3.46
C ASP A 1 -19.61 9.12 3.52
N GLY A 2 -19.10 8.77 4.66
CA GLY A 2 -17.68 8.41 4.94
C GLY A 2 -17.04 7.29 4.08
N GLY A 3 -17.74 6.73 3.10
CA GLY A 3 -17.25 5.86 2.04
C GLY A 3 -16.06 4.97 2.41
N VAL A 4 -14.96 5.14 1.69
CA VAL A 4 -13.70 4.41 1.90
C VAL A 4 -13.12 4.66 3.30
N ALA A 5 -13.16 5.89 3.81
CA ALA A 5 -12.63 6.24 5.14
C ALA A 5 -13.34 5.47 6.28
N ALA A 6 -14.63 5.18 6.14
CA ALA A 6 -15.35 4.35 7.10
C ALA A 6 -15.07 2.86 6.95
N ALA A 7 -14.85 2.39 5.71
CA ALA A 7 -14.71 0.96 5.42
C ALA A 7 -13.31 0.40 5.76
N VAL A 8 -12.24 1.16 5.48
CA VAL A 8 -10.86 0.64 5.57
C VAL A 8 -10.49 0.16 6.98
N PRO A 9 -10.75 0.88 8.08
CA PRO A 9 -10.45 0.37 9.42
C PRO A 9 -11.19 -0.93 9.75
N PHE A 10 -12.47 -1.01 9.37
CA PHE A 10 -13.26 -2.22 9.54
C PHE A 10 -12.71 -3.40 8.75
N LEU A 11 -12.34 -3.18 7.49
CA LEU A 11 -11.80 -4.22 6.62
C LEU A 11 -10.49 -4.80 7.16
N PHE A 12 -9.57 -3.97 7.63
CA PHE A 12 -8.30 -4.42 8.20
C PHE A 12 -8.50 -5.27 9.46
N LEU A 13 -9.40 -4.85 10.36
CA LEU A 13 -9.72 -5.63 11.54
C LEU A 13 -10.46 -6.93 11.18
N ASN A 14 -11.43 -6.87 10.26
CA ASN A 14 -12.17 -8.05 9.84
C ASN A 14 -11.26 -9.09 9.15
N GLU A 15 -10.32 -8.63 8.32
CA GLU A 15 -9.31 -9.48 7.71
C GLU A 15 -8.45 -10.15 8.78
N ALA A 16 -7.94 -9.37 9.74
CA ALA A 16 -7.15 -9.94 10.86
C ALA A 16 -7.90 -11.04 11.59
N GLY A 17 -9.20 -10.86 11.85
CA GLY A 17 -10.06 -11.86 12.51
C GLY A 17 -10.18 -13.17 11.74
N ALA A 18 -10.05 -13.14 10.43
CA ALA A 18 -10.19 -14.34 9.60
C ALA A 18 -9.05 -15.34 9.78
N TYR A 19 -7.85 -14.90 10.22
CA TYR A 19 -6.69 -15.79 10.29
C TYR A 19 -5.86 -15.71 11.57
N ILE A 20 -6.14 -14.78 12.49
CA ILE A 20 -5.34 -14.61 13.72
C ILE A 20 -5.27 -15.86 14.58
N ASP A 21 -6.36 -16.62 14.73
CA ASP A 21 -6.34 -17.86 15.49
C ASP A 21 -5.39 -18.88 14.86
N THR A 22 -5.38 -19.00 13.52
CA THR A 22 -4.45 -19.89 12.80
C THR A 22 -3.00 -19.46 12.98
N VAL A 23 -2.73 -18.14 12.91
CA VAL A 23 -1.38 -17.59 13.15
C VAL A 23 -0.91 -17.93 14.56
N LEU A 24 -1.71 -17.65 15.59
CA LEU A 24 -1.35 -17.94 16.97
C LEU A 24 -1.18 -19.44 17.22
N ASP A 25 -2.04 -20.28 16.65
CA ASP A 25 -1.93 -21.74 16.78
C ASP A 25 -0.65 -22.28 16.14
N THR A 26 -0.24 -21.72 15.00
CA THR A 26 1.01 -22.08 14.33
C THR A 26 2.23 -21.72 15.19
N LEU A 27 2.17 -20.55 15.85
CA LEU A 27 3.29 -20.02 16.62
C LEU A 27 3.36 -20.53 18.07
N LYS A 28 2.35 -21.27 18.57
CA LYS A 28 2.32 -21.78 19.95
C LYS A 28 3.50 -22.68 20.30
N ASN A 29 3.92 -23.53 19.37
CA ASN A 29 4.96 -24.53 19.59
C ASN A 29 6.36 -24.06 19.16
N ASP A 30 6.44 -22.99 18.43
CA ASP A 30 7.69 -22.39 17.95
C ASP A 30 7.58 -20.87 18.02
N LYS A 31 7.73 -20.35 19.25
CA LYS A 31 7.59 -18.92 19.52
C LYS A 31 8.71 -18.15 18.81
N PRO A 32 8.37 -17.19 17.94
CA PRO A 32 9.36 -16.40 17.23
C PRO A 32 10.06 -15.39 18.18
N ASP A 33 11.28 -14.98 17.85
CA ASP A 33 11.99 -13.92 18.55
C ASP A 33 11.42 -12.53 18.26
N ALA A 34 10.79 -12.33 17.11
CA ALA A 34 10.07 -11.11 16.71
C ALA A 34 9.04 -11.41 15.64
N ILE A 35 8.05 -10.52 15.48
CA ILE A 35 7.09 -10.58 14.38
C ILE A 35 7.31 -9.39 13.47
N VAL A 36 7.51 -9.68 12.18
CA VAL A 36 7.66 -8.68 11.12
C VAL A 36 6.39 -8.71 10.25
N HIS A 37 5.72 -7.58 10.10
CA HIS A 37 4.49 -7.49 9.31
C HIS A 37 4.32 -6.14 8.62
N ASP A 38 3.50 -6.10 7.57
CA ASP A 38 3.10 -4.86 6.94
C ASP A 38 2.19 -4.03 7.87
N PHE A 39 2.23 -2.69 7.75
CA PHE A 39 1.43 -1.80 8.60
C PHE A 39 -0.08 -2.09 8.54
N ALA A 40 -0.58 -2.59 7.41
CA ALA A 40 -1.98 -3.02 7.25
C ALA A 40 -2.24 -4.44 7.82
N GLY A 41 -1.20 -5.19 8.13
CA GLY A 41 -1.28 -6.55 8.67
C GLY A 41 -1.61 -6.59 10.16
N ILE A 42 -2.79 -6.13 10.57
CA ILE A 42 -3.23 -6.00 11.97
C ILE A 42 -3.04 -7.29 12.79
N ALA A 43 -3.20 -8.46 12.17
CA ALA A 43 -2.94 -9.74 12.85
C ALA A 43 -1.49 -9.87 13.35
N GLY A 44 -0.52 -9.23 12.68
CA GLY A 44 0.87 -9.18 13.15
C GLY A 44 1.01 -8.44 14.47
N THR A 45 0.35 -7.27 14.60
CA THR A 45 0.29 -6.53 15.87
C THR A 45 -0.37 -7.35 16.97
N ILE A 46 -1.53 -7.97 16.68
CA ILE A 46 -2.24 -8.83 17.65
C ILE A 46 -1.34 -9.98 18.11
N ALA A 47 -0.66 -10.64 17.17
CA ALA A 47 0.20 -11.77 17.48
C ALA A 47 1.44 -11.35 18.29
N ALA A 48 2.08 -10.24 17.95
CA ALA A 48 3.24 -9.71 18.69
C ALA A 48 2.87 -9.38 20.15
N ASP A 49 1.76 -8.66 20.33
CA ASP A 49 1.27 -8.30 21.66
C ASP A 49 0.90 -9.54 22.48
N SER A 50 0.17 -10.50 21.88
CA SER A 50 -0.29 -11.73 22.54
C SER A 50 0.87 -12.63 22.97
N LEU A 51 1.88 -12.77 22.11
CA LEU A 51 3.07 -13.59 22.37
C LEU A 51 4.13 -12.85 23.17
N LYS A 52 3.97 -11.54 23.40
CA LYS A 52 4.95 -10.67 24.06
C LYS A 52 6.32 -10.79 23.42
N VAL A 53 6.39 -10.54 22.12
CA VAL A 53 7.60 -10.48 21.32
C VAL A 53 7.70 -9.14 20.61
N PRO A 54 8.91 -8.70 20.24
CA PRO A 54 9.10 -7.46 19.49
C PRO A 54 8.24 -7.41 18.22
N ASN A 55 7.62 -6.25 18.02
CA ASN A 55 6.81 -5.92 16.85
C ASN A 55 7.67 -5.10 15.88
N VAL A 56 7.95 -5.64 14.69
CA VAL A 56 8.67 -4.95 13.61
C VAL A 56 7.68 -4.61 12.51
N MET A 57 7.41 -3.34 12.31
CA MET A 57 6.43 -2.87 11.32
C MET A 57 7.10 -2.42 10.03
N LEU A 58 6.60 -2.90 8.88
CA LEU A 58 7.03 -2.50 7.55
C LEU A 58 6.08 -1.45 6.99
N TYR A 59 6.61 -0.28 6.68
CA TYR A 59 5.85 0.78 6.01
C TYR A 59 6.19 0.79 4.52
N THR A 60 5.23 0.35 3.71
CA THR A 60 5.25 0.46 2.24
C THR A 60 4.60 1.77 1.77
N SER A 61 4.08 2.56 2.71
CA SER A 61 3.47 3.87 2.56
C SER A 61 4.05 4.84 3.61
N TYR A 62 3.39 5.99 3.81
CA TYR A 62 3.82 7.00 4.78
C TYR A 62 3.67 6.49 6.22
N PRO A 63 4.74 6.52 7.04
CA PRO A 63 4.63 6.34 8.47
C PRO A 63 4.01 7.59 9.11
N SER A 64 3.47 7.43 10.31
CA SER A 64 2.89 8.52 11.09
C SER A 64 3.66 8.77 12.38
N ASN A 65 3.59 9.99 12.89
CA ASN A 65 4.05 10.37 14.24
C ASN A 65 3.24 11.57 14.76
N ALA A 66 3.67 12.20 15.84
CA ALA A 66 2.97 13.36 16.42
C ALA A 66 2.88 14.57 15.47
N SER A 67 3.77 14.68 14.48
CA SER A 67 3.83 15.80 13.53
C SER A 67 3.13 15.54 12.21
N TYR A 68 2.83 14.28 11.91
CA TYR A 68 2.13 13.87 10.69
C TYR A 68 1.31 12.62 10.95
N SER A 69 0.02 12.66 10.66
CA SER A 69 -0.93 11.58 10.90
C SER A 69 -1.63 11.15 9.61
N VAL A 70 -1.46 9.90 9.24
CA VAL A 70 -2.25 9.26 8.16
C VAL A 70 -3.69 9.03 8.65
N ALA A 71 -3.90 8.80 9.95
CA ALA A 71 -5.23 8.61 10.54
C ALA A 71 -6.15 9.83 10.38
N ALA A 72 -5.61 11.04 10.23
CA ALA A 72 -6.40 12.28 10.14
C ALA A 72 -7.48 12.23 9.05
N GLY A 73 -7.23 11.54 7.93
CA GLY A 73 -8.22 11.33 6.87
C GLY A 73 -9.36 10.38 7.22
N PHE A 74 -9.17 9.52 8.22
CA PHE A 74 -10.12 8.48 8.65
C PHE A 74 -10.88 8.87 9.93
N GLU A 75 -10.36 9.81 10.72
CA GLU A 75 -10.98 10.26 11.97
C GLU A 75 -12.24 11.13 11.74
N ASN A 76 -12.39 11.71 10.55
CA ASN A 76 -13.54 12.56 10.20
C ASN A 76 -14.85 11.78 9.97
N VAL A 77 -14.84 10.47 10.05
CA VAL A 77 -16.06 9.65 9.97
C VAL A 77 -16.88 9.84 11.25
N PRO A 78 -18.20 10.10 11.16
CA PRO A 78 -19.06 10.26 12.33
C PRO A 78 -18.96 9.07 13.29
N ALA A 79 -18.99 9.33 14.59
CA ALA A 79 -18.85 8.29 15.62
C ALA A 79 -19.99 7.25 15.59
N ASP A 80 -21.16 7.65 15.12
CA ASP A 80 -22.34 6.79 14.96
C ASP A 80 -22.39 6.04 13.62
N HIS A 81 -21.40 6.22 12.77
CA HIS A 81 -21.34 5.49 11.49
C HIS A 81 -21.24 3.97 11.74
N PRO A 82 -22.08 3.12 11.12
CA PRO A 82 -22.17 1.68 11.42
C PRO A 82 -20.82 0.94 11.30
N LEU A 83 -20.04 1.23 10.25
CA LEU A 83 -18.72 0.59 10.06
C LEU A 83 -17.70 1.05 11.09
N ARG A 84 -17.76 2.30 11.56
CA ARG A 84 -16.89 2.78 12.64
C ARG A 84 -17.22 2.08 13.97
N GLN A 85 -18.50 1.90 14.27
CA GLN A 85 -18.93 1.15 15.45
C GLN A 85 -18.54 -0.33 15.36
N ALA A 86 -18.73 -0.97 14.20
CA ALA A 86 -18.32 -2.35 13.97
C ALA A 86 -16.80 -2.53 14.12
N ALA A 87 -15.99 -1.60 13.60
CA ALA A 87 -14.55 -1.61 13.79
C ALA A 87 -14.15 -1.51 15.26
N ALA A 88 -14.79 -0.60 16.01
CA ALA A 88 -14.54 -0.44 17.45
C ALA A 88 -14.91 -1.71 18.25
N GLN A 89 -16.02 -2.35 17.91
CA GLN A 89 -16.44 -3.64 18.54
C GLN A 89 -15.43 -4.76 18.25
N LEU A 90 -14.96 -4.89 17.01
CA LEU A 90 -13.92 -5.86 16.65
C LEU A 90 -12.63 -5.60 17.42
N ALA A 91 -12.14 -4.36 17.44
CA ALA A 91 -10.93 -4.00 18.17
C ALA A 91 -11.03 -4.33 19.66
N GLN A 92 -12.18 -4.03 20.30
CA GLN A 92 -12.44 -4.37 21.69
C GLN A 92 -12.43 -5.89 21.90
N SER A 93 -13.10 -6.64 21.03
CA SER A 93 -13.15 -8.11 21.13
C SER A 93 -11.77 -8.75 21.00
N TYR A 94 -10.89 -8.19 20.17
CA TYR A 94 -9.50 -8.68 20.02
C TYR A 94 -8.66 -8.36 21.25
N ALA A 95 -8.78 -7.15 21.81
CA ALA A 95 -8.08 -6.78 23.02
C ALA A 95 -8.47 -7.72 24.18
N GLU A 96 -9.75 -8.07 24.32
CA GLU A 96 -10.26 -8.98 25.34
C GLU A 96 -9.84 -10.45 25.10
N LYS A 97 -9.96 -10.93 23.85
CA LYS A 97 -9.68 -12.33 23.50
C LYS A 97 -8.19 -12.66 23.49
N TYR A 98 -7.36 -11.75 22.97
CA TYR A 98 -5.94 -12.01 22.70
C TYR A 98 -5.00 -11.28 23.65
N GLY A 99 -5.51 -10.37 24.49
CA GLY A 99 -4.68 -9.57 25.40
C GLY A 99 -3.77 -8.58 24.69
N CYS A 100 -4.13 -8.18 23.45
CA CYS A 100 -3.40 -7.17 22.68
C CYS A 100 -3.85 -5.75 23.07
N ARG A 101 -3.11 -4.74 22.60
CA ARG A 101 -3.50 -3.33 22.75
C ARG A 101 -4.84 -3.06 22.07
N LEU A 102 -5.62 -2.09 22.58
CA LEU A 102 -6.83 -1.63 21.92
C LEU A 102 -6.46 -0.83 20.66
N MET A 103 -6.90 -1.29 19.50
CA MET A 103 -6.61 -0.67 18.20
C MET A 103 -7.75 0.25 17.78
N THR A 104 -7.69 1.51 18.17
CA THR A 104 -8.56 2.56 17.62
C THR A 104 -8.19 2.86 16.15
N VAL A 105 -9.01 3.66 15.45
CA VAL A 105 -8.66 4.14 14.09
C VAL A 105 -7.27 4.78 14.09
N LYS A 106 -6.93 5.52 15.14
CA LYS A 106 -5.61 6.12 15.29
C LYS A 106 -4.50 5.06 15.42
N GLU A 107 -4.67 4.05 16.26
CA GLU A 107 -3.71 2.96 16.43
C GLU A 107 -3.53 2.12 15.17
N ILE A 108 -4.57 1.97 14.34
CA ILE A 108 -4.50 1.23 13.08
C ILE A 108 -3.58 1.95 12.07
N PHE A 109 -3.64 3.29 12.00
CA PHE A 109 -2.92 4.05 10.96
C PHE A 109 -1.68 4.78 11.49
N ASP A 110 -1.69 5.24 12.72
CA ASP A 110 -0.61 5.99 13.36
C ASP A 110 0.16 5.15 14.39
N GLY A 111 -0.36 3.96 14.73
CA GLY A 111 0.37 3.03 15.60
C GLY A 111 1.64 2.56 14.91
N HIS A 112 2.67 2.30 15.71
CA HIS A 112 3.95 1.82 15.23
C HIS A 112 4.42 0.62 16.06
N GLY A 113 5.34 -0.15 15.49
CA GLY A 113 6.03 -1.23 16.18
C GLY A 113 7.13 -0.73 17.10
N ASP A 114 7.76 -1.66 17.82
CA ASP A 114 8.98 -1.39 18.57
C ASP A 114 10.13 -0.98 17.64
N PHE A 115 10.07 -1.46 16.38
CA PHE A 115 10.99 -1.11 15.30
C PHE A 115 10.23 -0.96 14.00
N ASN A 116 10.59 0.07 13.20
CA ASN A 116 9.82 0.48 12.03
C ASN A 116 10.72 0.59 10.80
N LEU A 117 10.50 -0.27 9.80
CA LEU A 117 11.22 -0.23 8.53
C LEU A 117 10.40 0.52 7.49
N VAL A 118 10.86 1.71 7.09
CA VAL A 118 10.17 2.57 6.12
C VAL A 118 10.79 2.39 4.74
N MET A 119 10.04 1.74 3.84
CA MET A 119 10.49 1.43 2.46
C MET A 119 10.29 2.62 1.51
N MET A 120 10.47 3.82 2.00
CA MET A 120 10.38 5.07 1.23
C MET A 120 11.67 5.87 1.36
N GLN A 121 11.92 6.71 0.36
CA GLN A 121 12.98 7.72 0.46
C GLN A 121 12.65 8.69 1.60
N LYS A 122 13.56 8.83 2.57
CA LYS A 122 13.36 9.65 3.77
C LYS A 122 12.83 11.06 3.45
N LYS A 123 13.42 11.74 2.47
CA LYS A 123 13.05 13.10 2.08
C LYS A 123 11.66 13.26 1.43
N LEU A 124 11.00 12.15 1.06
CA LEU A 124 9.64 12.17 0.53
C LEU A 124 8.58 12.03 1.64
N VAL A 125 9.02 11.70 2.86
CA VAL A 125 8.11 11.56 4.02
C VAL A 125 7.90 12.94 4.65
N PRO A 126 6.65 13.38 4.84
CA PRO A 126 6.36 14.64 5.52
C PRO A 126 6.99 14.69 6.91
N ASN A 127 7.60 15.81 7.24
CA ASN A 127 8.23 16.05 8.54
C ASN A 127 9.24 14.96 8.95
N TYR A 128 9.99 14.40 7.99
CA TYR A 128 10.87 13.26 8.18
C TYR A 128 11.94 13.47 9.28
N GLU A 129 12.28 14.70 9.60
CA GLU A 129 13.23 15.07 10.66
C GLU A 129 12.70 14.80 12.08
N THR A 130 11.38 14.62 12.21
CA THR A 130 10.71 14.43 13.51
C THR A 130 10.56 12.95 13.92
N PHE A 131 10.98 12.02 13.05
CA PHE A 131 10.97 10.60 13.36
C PHE A 131 12.22 10.21 14.15
N ASP A 132 12.02 9.46 15.22
CA ASP A 132 13.10 9.00 16.12
C ASP A 132 13.84 7.77 15.57
N ASP A 133 14.78 7.24 16.35
CA ASP A 133 15.67 6.13 15.96
C ASP A 133 14.93 4.77 15.84
N SER A 134 13.67 4.66 16.26
CA SER A 134 12.86 3.47 16.02
C SER A 134 12.42 3.35 14.55
N PHE A 135 12.56 4.41 13.75
CA PHE A 135 12.25 4.45 12.33
C PHE A 135 13.49 4.40 11.45
N VAL A 136 13.67 3.31 10.72
CA VAL A 136 14.77 3.14 9.77
C VAL A 136 14.27 3.29 8.35
N PHE A 137 14.71 4.34 7.67
CA PHE A 137 14.36 4.63 6.28
C PHE A 137 15.31 3.87 5.34
N THR A 138 14.82 2.78 4.78
CA THR A 138 15.60 1.89 3.90
C THR A 138 15.58 2.32 2.43
N GLY A 139 14.65 3.22 2.08
CA GLY A 139 14.36 3.52 0.68
C GLY A 139 13.62 2.39 -0.02
N VAL A 140 13.35 2.58 -1.31
CA VAL A 140 12.64 1.58 -2.12
C VAL A 140 13.53 0.36 -2.32
N GLN A 141 13.02 -0.82 -1.98
CA GLN A 141 13.72 -2.10 -2.16
C GLN A 141 13.37 -2.66 -3.55
N ILE A 142 14.28 -2.49 -4.50
CA ILE A 142 14.10 -2.95 -5.88
C ILE A 142 14.79 -4.30 -6.04
N GLY A 143 13.99 -5.37 -6.15
CA GLY A 143 14.45 -6.71 -6.49
C GLY A 143 14.30 -7.02 -7.98
N LYS A 144 14.95 -8.08 -8.46
CA LYS A 144 14.70 -8.59 -9.82
C LYS A 144 13.28 -9.14 -9.90
N ARG A 145 12.47 -8.58 -10.81
CA ARG A 145 11.10 -9.02 -11.09
C ARG A 145 11.05 -9.56 -12.52
N THR A 146 10.89 -10.86 -12.69
CA THR A 146 10.84 -11.54 -14.00
C THR A 146 9.42 -11.96 -14.38
N ALA A 147 8.44 -11.77 -13.50
CA ALA A 147 7.09 -12.29 -13.67
C ALA A 147 6.34 -11.72 -14.88
N PHE A 148 6.72 -10.53 -15.37
CA PHE A 148 6.01 -9.82 -16.44
C PHE A 148 6.80 -9.74 -17.75
N GLY A 149 7.79 -10.62 -17.92
CA GLY A 149 8.64 -10.67 -19.11
C GLY A 149 9.73 -9.60 -19.12
N SER A 150 10.13 -9.19 -20.32
CA SER A 150 11.11 -8.12 -20.56
C SER A 150 10.57 -7.17 -21.63
N TRP A 151 11.02 -5.93 -21.59
CA TRP A 151 10.69 -4.92 -22.58
C TRP A 151 11.92 -4.08 -22.92
N LYS A 152 11.99 -3.62 -24.16
CA LYS A 152 13.05 -2.73 -24.62
C LYS A 152 12.43 -1.61 -25.45
N ALA A 153 12.91 -0.38 -25.22
CA ALA A 153 12.50 0.78 -26.01
C ALA A 153 12.85 0.61 -27.50
N PRO A 154 12.04 1.16 -28.41
CA PRO A 154 12.42 1.28 -29.81
C PRO A 154 13.75 2.00 -29.97
N ASP A 155 14.66 1.45 -30.78
CA ASP A 155 15.97 2.04 -31.05
C ASP A 155 15.85 3.13 -32.14
N ASN A 156 15.22 4.24 -31.80
CA ASN A 156 14.94 5.38 -32.70
C ASN A 156 15.41 6.71 -32.14
N GLY A 157 16.11 6.71 -30.99
CA GLY A 157 16.66 7.91 -30.37
C GLY A 157 15.64 8.89 -29.78
N LYS A 158 14.34 8.52 -29.73
CA LYS A 158 13.28 9.38 -29.18
C LYS A 158 13.16 9.20 -27.66
N PRO A 159 12.79 10.25 -26.92
CA PRO A 159 12.49 10.14 -25.51
C PRO A 159 11.37 9.12 -25.25
N LEU A 160 11.44 8.43 -24.10
CA LEU A 160 10.40 7.52 -23.64
C LEU A 160 9.57 8.16 -22.53
N LEU A 161 8.26 8.18 -22.71
CA LEU A 161 7.29 8.51 -21.67
C LEU A 161 6.59 7.23 -21.20
N TYR A 162 6.69 6.93 -19.91
CA TYR A 162 5.94 5.84 -19.27
C TYR A 162 4.76 6.41 -18.48
N SER A 163 3.57 5.89 -18.74
CA SER A 163 2.34 6.29 -18.06
C SER A 163 1.69 5.09 -17.37
N SER A 164 1.37 5.22 -16.07
CA SER A 164 0.72 4.18 -15.28
C SER A 164 -0.11 4.82 -14.17
N LEU A 165 -1.33 4.33 -13.98
CA LEU A 165 -2.19 4.70 -12.84
C LEU A 165 -1.95 3.80 -11.60
N GLY A 166 -0.94 2.93 -11.65
CA GLY A 166 -0.63 1.99 -10.56
C GLY A 166 -1.51 0.74 -10.57
N THR A 167 -1.61 0.06 -9.42
CA THR A 167 -2.28 -1.24 -9.31
C THR A 167 -3.61 -1.19 -8.58
N ALA A 168 -3.84 -0.24 -7.68
CA ALA A 168 -5.01 -0.22 -6.81
C ALA A 168 -6.19 0.56 -7.41
N PHE A 169 -5.96 1.73 -8.01
CA PHE A 169 -6.99 2.63 -8.53
C PHE A 169 -6.73 2.94 -10.00
N ASN A 170 -6.70 1.91 -10.85
CA ASN A 170 -6.35 2.02 -12.26
C ASN A 170 -7.53 1.85 -13.22
N ASN A 171 -8.74 1.60 -12.72
CA ASN A 171 -9.94 1.47 -13.55
C ASN A 171 -10.54 2.84 -13.89
N TRP A 172 -9.81 3.58 -14.72
CA TRP A 172 -10.23 4.90 -15.23
C TRP A 172 -10.02 4.95 -16.75
N PRO A 173 -10.92 4.35 -17.53
CA PRO A 173 -10.78 4.26 -18.99
C PRO A 173 -10.75 5.61 -19.71
N GLU A 174 -11.39 6.65 -19.15
CA GLU A 174 -11.43 8.00 -19.72
C GLU A 174 -10.06 8.72 -19.70
N TYR A 175 -9.13 8.25 -18.89
CA TYR A 175 -7.77 8.78 -18.83
C TYR A 175 -7.01 8.57 -20.14
N TYR A 176 -7.14 7.42 -20.77
CA TYR A 176 -6.31 7.04 -21.91
C TYR A 176 -6.60 7.84 -23.19
N PRO A 177 -7.84 8.15 -23.58
CA PRO A 177 -8.10 9.09 -24.67
C PRO A 177 -7.47 10.45 -24.46
N ILE A 178 -7.47 10.99 -23.23
CA ILE A 178 -6.82 12.26 -22.88
C ILE A 178 -5.31 12.15 -23.07
N LEU A 179 -4.70 11.07 -22.57
CA LEU A 179 -3.27 10.80 -22.77
C LEU A 179 -2.94 10.72 -24.27
N PHE A 180 -3.71 9.96 -25.05
CA PHE A 180 -3.50 9.75 -26.47
C PHE A 180 -3.55 11.04 -27.26
N ASP A 181 -4.53 11.90 -26.98
CA ASP A 181 -4.64 13.20 -27.62
C ASP A 181 -3.47 14.12 -27.26
N ALA A 182 -3.01 14.07 -26.00
CA ALA A 182 -1.89 14.90 -25.54
C ALA A 182 -0.55 14.51 -26.17
N VAL A 183 -0.34 13.24 -26.53
CA VAL A 183 0.96 12.73 -27.01
C VAL A 183 0.99 12.46 -28.51
N ARG A 184 -0.14 12.51 -29.23
CA ARG A 184 -0.31 12.09 -30.63
C ARG A 184 0.71 12.71 -31.58
N ASP A 185 0.94 14.01 -31.43
CA ASP A 185 1.80 14.79 -32.33
C ASP A 185 3.21 15.04 -31.76
N LEU A 186 3.54 14.38 -30.62
CA LEU A 186 4.85 14.52 -30.02
C LEU A 186 5.86 13.52 -30.61
N ASP A 187 7.08 13.95 -30.79
CA ASP A 187 8.19 13.11 -31.29
C ASP A 187 8.83 12.28 -30.14
N ILE A 188 8.01 11.43 -29.52
CA ILE A 188 8.38 10.58 -28.39
C ILE A 188 7.83 9.16 -28.57
N ASN A 189 8.40 8.19 -27.85
CA ASN A 189 7.79 6.88 -27.63
C ASN A 189 6.97 6.94 -26.34
N VAL A 190 5.79 6.33 -26.33
CA VAL A 190 4.94 6.26 -25.13
C VAL A 190 4.63 4.81 -24.82
N PHE A 191 4.80 4.41 -23.56
CA PHE A 191 4.27 3.15 -23.05
C PHE A 191 3.21 3.43 -21.99
N ALA A 192 1.97 2.99 -22.22
CA ALA A 192 0.86 3.15 -21.28
C ALA A 192 0.48 1.81 -20.64
N ALA A 193 0.70 1.70 -19.33
CA ALA A 193 0.30 0.55 -18.53
C ALA A 193 -1.19 0.67 -18.16
N LEU A 194 -2.01 -0.27 -18.66
CA LEU A 194 -3.47 -0.22 -18.57
C LEU A 194 -4.03 -0.82 -17.26
N GLY A 195 -3.23 -1.62 -16.54
CA GLY A 195 -3.71 -2.32 -15.34
C GLY A 195 -4.86 -3.27 -15.66
N SER A 196 -6.04 -3.00 -15.12
CA SER A 196 -7.25 -3.82 -15.31
C SER A 196 -8.02 -3.55 -16.61
N ILE A 197 -7.66 -2.50 -17.36
CA ILE A 197 -8.40 -2.11 -18.58
C ILE A 197 -8.01 -3.03 -19.75
N ASP A 198 -9.01 -3.54 -20.45
CA ASP A 198 -8.79 -4.33 -21.66
C ASP A 198 -8.28 -3.45 -22.80
N PRO A 199 -7.09 -3.74 -23.39
CA PRO A 199 -6.57 -3.01 -24.54
C PRO A 199 -7.55 -2.94 -25.72
N ALA A 200 -8.36 -3.98 -25.93
CA ALA A 200 -9.35 -4.03 -27.00
C ALA A 200 -10.50 -3.02 -26.83
N SER A 201 -10.71 -2.50 -25.62
CA SER A 201 -11.70 -1.46 -25.36
C SER A 201 -11.26 -0.07 -25.79
N LEU A 202 -9.95 0.15 -25.98
CA LEU A 202 -9.38 1.44 -26.37
C LEU A 202 -9.46 1.64 -27.88
N LYS A 203 -9.73 2.87 -28.28
CA LYS A 203 -9.80 3.28 -29.70
C LYS A 203 -8.77 4.36 -29.99
N ASP A 204 -8.44 4.50 -31.27
CA ASP A 204 -7.61 5.57 -31.79
C ASP A 204 -6.24 5.71 -31.08
N ILE A 205 -5.62 4.56 -30.72
CA ILE A 205 -4.29 4.53 -30.10
C ILE A 205 -3.28 5.11 -31.11
N PRO A 206 -2.55 6.18 -30.76
CA PRO A 206 -1.55 6.79 -31.67
C PRO A 206 -0.41 5.83 -31.99
N ALA A 207 0.21 6.01 -33.16
CA ALA A 207 1.30 5.16 -33.64
C ALA A 207 2.56 5.18 -32.78
N ASN A 208 2.76 6.23 -31.98
CA ASN A 208 3.86 6.40 -31.03
C ASN A 208 3.52 5.86 -29.63
N VAL A 209 2.35 5.22 -29.44
CA VAL A 209 1.90 4.66 -28.14
C VAL A 209 1.82 3.14 -28.23
N GLU A 210 2.51 2.49 -27.32
CA GLU A 210 2.36 1.06 -27.00
C GLU A 210 1.54 0.92 -25.71
N VAL A 211 0.65 -0.07 -25.63
CA VAL A 211 -0.21 -0.31 -24.45
C VAL A 211 -0.03 -1.75 -23.97
N GLY A 212 -0.11 -1.95 -22.65
CA GLY A 212 -0.08 -3.28 -22.04
C GLY A 212 -0.76 -3.30 -20.68
N GLN A 213 -1.38 -4.42 -20.29
CA GLN A 213 -2.04 -4.55 -18.99
C GLN A 213 -1.02 -4.76 -17.87
N MET A 214 -0.31 -5.87 -17.91
CA MET A 214 0.73 -6.21 -16.94
C MET A 214 2.09 -6.09 -17.63
N VAL A 215 2.90 -5.14 -17.18
CA VAL A 215 4.10 -4.72 -17.89
C VAL A 215 5.37 -4.86 -17.03
N PRO A 216 6.54 -5.14 -17.63
CA PRO A 216 7.81 -5.17 -16.92
C PRO A 216 8.28 -3.74 -16.58
N GLN A 217 7.62 -3.11 -15.63
CA GLN A 217 7.83 -1.70 -15.27
C GLN A 217 9.30 -1.35 -15.03
N LEU A 218 10.07 -2.25 -14.38
CA LEU A 218 11.48 -1.98 -14.09
C LEU A 218 12.33 -1.93 -15.37
N ASP A 219 12.02 -2.80 -16.35
CA ASP A 219 12.70 -2.77 -17.66
C ASP A 219 12.41 -1.48 -18.42
N ILE A 220 11.12 -1.05 -18.36
CA ILE A 220 10.70 0.21 -19.01
C ILE A 220 11.41 1.42 -18.37
N LEU A 221 11.47 1.47 -17.04
CA LEU A 221 12.09 2.58 -16.30
C LEU A 221 13.63 2.58 -16.36
N SER A 222 14.24 1.50 -16.84
CA SER A 222 15.70 1.39 -16.99
C SER A 222 16.25 1.84 -18.33
N GLN A 223 15.36 2.25 -19.26
CA GLN A 223 15.75 2.66 -20.62
C GLN A 223 16.33 4.07 -20.72
#